data_18ad6071beb67f33f57585cd20a8a3d7
#
_entry.id   18ad6071beb67f33f57585cd20a8a3d7
#
_cell.length_a   1.000
_cell.length_b   1.000
_cell.length_c   1.000
_cell.angle_alpha   90.00
_cell.angle_beta   90.00
_cell.angle_gamma   90.00
#
_symmetry.space_group_name_H-M   'P 1'
#
loop_
_entity.id
_entity.type
_entity.pdbx_description
1 polymer ?
#
loop_
_entity_poly.entity_id
_entity_poly.type
_entity_poly.pdbx_seq_one_letter_code
_entity_poly.pdbx_strand_id
1 'polypeptide(L)'
;PKFPQNYSEELNKSIQNMRITIDSIIKHSYNYSYEIRSSLMAYRVHHLNKKTGVTYVYESVSRWDKEKQQARSAQVCIGKLDKETGAFIPSKRRTQLVIQDKEFIRTATAIIVGPSLILDELSKRIGIAKLLKATIPEYATQILTMAYYLACQGGPLSQCEAWTKTHESPSIKPLTSQRISEILGSISTGAKQAFLASWMDKVLEDDYLCYDITSISSYSAFNEYIRYGHNRDNETLPQLNLALLFGQKSKLPVYYHRTPGTITDVQTVHNLLATFKKLDIKNLHYVLDKGFYSKKNVDELLERKDHFTLSVPLHNLWIQHAINEIYDTIQRPEHYRMIDDEVLYVHSQLYSWGE
;
A
#
# COMPACT_ATOMS: atom_id res chain seq x y z
N PRO A 1 22.05 4.33 26.15
CA PRO A 1 20.73 4.33 26.72
C PRO A 1 20.08 2.96 26.46
N LYS A 2 19.82 2.24 27.57
CA LYS A 2 19.20 0.92 27.52
C LYS A 2 17.75 1.09 27.06
N PHE A 3 17.36 0.42 25.99
CA PHE A 3 15.95 0.27 25.62
C PHE A 3 15.20 -0.43 26.76
N PRO A 4 13.98 -0.02 27.09
CA PRO A 4 13.17 -0.71 28.08
C PRO A 4 12.86 -2.14 27.58
N GLN A 5 13.25 -3.15 28.35
CA GLN A 5 12.98 -4.57 28.05
C GLN A 5 11.48 -4.92 27.86
N ASN A 6 10.58 -4.07 28.33
CA ASN A 6 9.14 -4.26 28.21
C ASN A 6 8.56 -4.09 26.79
N TYR A 7 9.26 -3.38 25.88
CA TYR A 7 8.70 -3.11 24.53
C TYR A 7 8.71 -4.36 23.63
N SER A 8 9.70 -5.23 23.79
CA SER A 8 9.78 -6.49 23.03
C SER A 8 8.75 -7.52 23.49
N GLU A 9 8.41 -7.55 24.78
CA GLU A 9 7.38 -8.45 25.31
C GLU A 9 5.96 -8.02 24.94
N GLU A 10 5.67 -6.72 24.97
CA GLU A 10 4.35 -6.21 24.53
C GLU A 10 4.15 -6.37 23.02
N LEU A 11 5.20 -6.15 22.22
CA LEU A 11 5.16 -6.38 20.78
C LEU A 11 4.95 -7.86 20.45
N ASN A 12 5.66 -8.76 21.16
CA ASN A 12 5.50 -10.21 21.00
C ASN A 12 4.12 -10.70 21.45
N LYS A 13 3.58 -10.17 22.56
CA LYS A 13 2.19 -10.45 22.97
C LYS A 13 1.16 -9.94 21.95
N SER A 14 1.37 -8.74 21.39
CA SER A 14 0.50 -8.21 20.34
C SER A 14 0.56 -9.06 19.06
N ILE A 15 1.74 -9.51 18.65
CA ILE A 15 1.94 -10.37 17.48
C ILE A 15 1.31 -11.76 17.72
N GLN A 16 1.46 -12.34 18.91
CA GLN A 16 0.81 -13.60 19.27
C GLN A 16 -0.72 -13.49 19.30
N ASN A 17 -1.25 -12.41 19.89
CA ASN A 17 -2.70 -12.16 19.88
C ASN A 17 -3.23 -11.94 18.47
N MET A 18 -2.44 -11.29 17.59
CA MET A 18 -2.78 -11.11 16.18
C MET A 18 -2.75 -12.45 15.41
N ARG A 19 -1.78 -13.35 15.69
CA ARG A 19 -1.73 -14.70 15.13
C ARG A 19 -2.95 -15.54 15.53
N ILE A 20 -3.33 -15.53 16.82
CA ILE A 20 -4.50 -16.26 17.32
C ILE A 20 -5.79 -15.75 16.66
N THR A 21 -5.91 -14.43 16.46
CA THR A 21 -7.07 -13.81 15.78
C THR A 21 -7.10 -14.16 14.29
N ILE A 22 -5.96 -14.15 13.62
CA ILE A 22 -5.85 -14.53 12.20
C ILE A 22 -6.15 -16.01 12.01
N ASP A 23 -5.61 -16.90 12.85
CA ASP A 23 -5.89 -18.33 12.78
C ASP A 23 -7.37 -18.65 13.06
N SER A 24 -8.02 -17.92 13.96
CA SER A 24 -9.45 -18.02 14.22
C SER A 24 -10.29 -17.55 13.01
N ILE A 25 -9.91 -16.45 12.37
CA ILE A 25 -10.55 -15.91 11.16
C ILE A 25 -10.34 -16.85 9.98
N ILE A 26 -9.14 -17.39 9.79
CA ILE A 26 -8.83 -18.34 8.73
C ILE A 26 -9.63 -19.64 8.93
N LYS A 27 -9.70 -20.20 10.14
CA LYS A 27 -10.53 -21.36 10.42
C LYS A 27 -12.02 -21.11 10.19
N HIS A 28 -12.52 -19.92 10.53
CA HIS A 28 -13.92 -19.55 10.28
C HIS A 28 -14.22 -19.38 8.79
N SER A 29 -13.31 -18.74 8.03
CA SER A 29 -13.47 -18.57 6.59
C SER A 29 -13.33 -19.89 5.81
N TYR A 30 -12.47 -20.82 6.26
CA TYR A 30 -12.35 -22.15 5.66
C TYR A 30 -13.63 -22.98 5.87
N ASN A 31 -14.24 -22.91 7.04
CA ASN A 31 -15.51 -23.61 7.30
C ASN A 31 -16.67 -23.03 6.46
N TYR A 32 -16.72 -21.71 6.27
CA TYR A 32 -17.73 -21.06 5.42
C TYR A 32 -17.57 -21.40 3.93
N SER A 33 -16.34 -21.47 3.44
CA SER A 33 -16.07 -21.82 2.03
C SER A 33 -16.39 -23.29 1.72
N TYR A 34 -16.29 -24.20 2.70
CA TYR A 34 -16.65 -25.61 2.52
C TYR A 34 -18.16 -25.81 2.47
N GLU A 35 -18.94 -25.10 3.28
CA GLU A 35 -20.41 -25.18 3.26
C GLU A 35 -21.02 -24.60 1.97
N ILE A 36 -20.42 -23.56 1.38
CA ILE A 36 -20.88 -22.97 0.13
C ILE A 36 -20.50 -23.85 -1.08
N ARG A 37 -19.35 -24.51 -1.09
CA ARG A 37 -18.93 -25.41 -2.18
C ARG A 37 -19.75 -26.72 -2.25
N SER A 38 -20.29 -27.20 -1.14
CA SER A 38 -21.08 -28.43 -1.12
C SER A 38 -22.53 -28.26 -1.62
N SER A 39 -23.03 -27.04 -1.80
CA SER A 39 -24.42 -26.78 -2.18
C SER A 39 -24.66 -26.44 -3.66
N LEU A 40 -23.62 -26.40 -4.52
CA LEU A 40 -23.69 -25.75 -5.84
C LEU A 40 -23.30 -26.60 -7.05
N MET A 41 -23.25 -27.95 -6.94
CA MET A 41 -23.11 -28.78 -8.16
C MET A 41 -24.46 -29.40 -8.53
N ALA A 42 -25.28 -28.62 -9.24
CA ALA A 42 -26.42 -29.16 -9.97
C ALA A 42 -25.94 -29.66 -11.33
N TYR A 43 -26.21 -30.93 -11.63
CA TYR A 43 -25.88 -31.52 -12.94
C TYR A 43 -27.14 -32.09 -13.58
N ARG A 44 -27.17 -32.12 -14.93
CA ARG A 44 -28.31 -32.63 -15.67
C ARG A 44 -28.15 -34.14 -15.89
N VAL A 45 -29.25 -34.88 -15.58
CA VAL A 45 -29.35 -36.31 -15.80
C VAL A 45 -30.49 -36.58 -16.77
N HIS A 46 -30.25 -37.44 -17.74
CA HIS A 46 -31.26 -37.82 -18.74
C HIS A 46 -31.77 -39.22 -18.41
N HIS A 47 -33.09 -39.33 -18.26
CA HIS A 47 -33.77 -40.60 -18.05
C HIS A 47 -34.71 -40.95 -19.20
N LEU A 48 -34.39 -42.03 -19.92
CA LEU A 48 -35.24 -42.55 -20.99
C LEU A 48 -36.39 -43.40 -20.39
N ASN A 49 -37.62 -42.98 -20.61
CA ASN A 49 -38.76 -43.80 -20.29
C ASN A 49 -38.96 -44.87 -21.39
N LYS A 50 -38.63 -46.12 -21.06
CA LYS A 50 -38.67 -47.25 -21.99
C LYS A 50 -40.05 -47.53 -22.55
N LYS A 51 -41.13 -47.18 -21.82
CA LYS A 51 -42.54 -47.41 -22.29
C LYS A 51 -43.02 -46.37 -23.32
N THR A 52 -42.59 -45.11 -23.16
CA THR A 52 -43.08 -44.00 -24.01
C THR A 52 -42.03 -43.54 -25.01
N GLY A 53 -40.76 -43.99 -24.88
CA GLY A 53 -39.64 -43.55 -25.70
C GLY A 53 -39.26 -42.07 -25.52
N VAL A 54 -39.75 -41.42 -24.45
CA VAL A 54 -39.46 -40.02 -24.16
C VAL A 54 -38.31 -39.91 -23.20
N THR A 55 -37.32 -39.07 -23.51
CA THR A 55 -36.21 -38.77 -22.61
C THR A 55 -36.57 -37.56 -21.76
N TYR A 56 -36.65 -37.75 -20.45
CA TYR A 56 -36.86 -36.70 -19.48
C TYR A 56 -35.52 -36.19 -18.98
N VAL A 57 -35.42 -34.87 -18.79
CA VAL A 57 -34.22 -34.18 -18.26
C VAL A 57 -34.52 -33.79 -16.81
N TYR A 58 -33.65 -34.29 -15.93
CA TYR A 58 -33.68 -33.96 -14.49
C TYR A 58 -32.46 -33.12 -14.12
N GLU A 59 -32.67 -32.20 -13.22
CA GLU A 59 -31.59 -31.53 -12.53
C GLU A 59 -31.40 -32.24 -11.18
N SER A 60 -30.18 -32.67 -10.94
CA SER A 60 -29.78 -33.41 -9.75
C SER A 60 -28.87 -32.55 -8.89
N VAL A 61 -29.23 -32.39 -7.62
CA VAL A 61 -28.41 -31.70 -6.62
C VAL A 61 -27.97 -32.73 -5.59
N SER A 62 -26.69 -32.88 -5.36
CA SER A 62 -26.15 -33.71 -4.33
C SER A 62 -26.11 -32.93 -3.01
N ARG A 63 -26.72 -33.46 -1.96
CA ARG A 63 -26.73 -32.91 -0.61
C ARG A 63 -26.20 -33.93 0.36
N TRP A 64 -25.31 -33.51 1.25
CA TRP A 64 -24.83 -34.33 2.36
C TRP A 64 -25.92 -34.41 3.45
N ASP A 65 -26.40 -35.61 3.74
CA ASP A 65 -27.32 -35.87 4.86
C ASP A 65 -26.50 -36.08 6.13
N LYS A 66 -26.51 -35.08 7.04
CA LYS A 66 -25.75 -35.12 8.29
C LYS A 66 -26.24 -36.21 9.28
N GLU A 67 -27.51 -36.57 9.23
CA GLU A 67 -28.07 -37.60 10.13
C GLU A 67 -27.72 -39.02 9.68
N LYS A 68 -27.66 -39.21 8.35
CA LYS A 68 -27.37 -40.54 7.78
C LYS A 68 -25.93 -40.66 7.28
N GLN A 69 -25.12 -39.65 7.45
CA GLN A 69 -23.70 -39.63 7.07
C GLN A 69 -23.44 -40.11 5.63
N GLN A 70 -24.32 -39.75 4.70
CA GLN A 70 -24.20 -40.15 3.28
C GLN A 70 -24.66 -39.05 2.34
N ALA A 71 -24.10 -39.03 1.11
CA ALA A 71 -24.56 -38.17 0.05
C ALA A 71 -25.90 -38.63 -0.48
N ARG A 72 -26.89 -37.72 -0.51
CA ARG A 72 -28.19 -37.95 -1.16
C ARG A 72 -28.37 -37.00 -2.33
N SER A 73 -28.91 -37.52 -3.42
CA SER A 73 -29.26 -36.67 -4.58
C SER A 73 -30.79 -36.44 -4.57
N ALA A 74 -31.17 -35.18 -4.65
CA ALA A 74 -32.53 -34.79 -4.96
C ALA A 74 -32.61 -34.48 -6.45
N GLN A 75 -33.54 -35.14 -7.15
CA GLN A 75 -33.71 -34.95 -8.59
C GLN A 75 -35.06 -34.30 -8.87
N VAL A 76 -35.10 -33.28 -9.70
CA VAL A 76 -36.33 -32.62 -10.14
C VAL A 76 -36.37 -32.59 -11.65
N CYS A 77 -37.51 -33.09 -12.23
CA CYS A 77 -37.71 -33.08 -13.68
C CYS A 77 -37.87 -31.66 -14.20
N ILE A 78 -36.94 -31.22 -15.07
CA ILE A 78 -36.91 -29.87 -15.63
C ILE A 78 -37.56 -29.77 -17.02
N GLY A 79 -37.73 -30.90 -17.67
CA GLY A 79 -38.29 -30.96 -19.01
C GLY A 79 -38.11 -32.30 -19.68
N LYS A 80 -38.30 -32.31 -21.00
CA LYS A 80 -38.10 -33.49 -21.84
C LYS A 80 -37.37 -33.11 -23.14
N LEU A 81 -36.75 -34.07 -23.75
CA LEU A 81 -36.21 -33.89 -25.11
C LEU A 81 -37.26 -34.21 -26.14
N ASP A 82 -37.36 -33.41 -27.17
CA ASP A 82 -38.14 -33.68 -28.37
C ASP A 82 -37.57 -34.93 -29.07
N LYS A 83 -38.50 -35.79 -29.57
CA LYS A 83 -38.09 -37.07 -30.18
C LYS A 83 -37.42 -36.93 -31.54
N GLU A 84 -37.79 -35.89 -32.30
CA GLU A 84 -37.33 -35.73 -33.70
C GLU A 84 -36.12 -34.79 -33.75
N THR A 85 -36.17 -33.70 -32.99
CA THR A 85 -35.15 -32.64 -33.06
C THR A 85 -34.10 -32.75 -31.96
N GLY A 86 -34.33 -33.56 -30.90
CA GLY A 86 -33.47 -33.61 -29.72
C GLY A 86 -33.48 -32.32 -28.87
N ALA A 87 -34.29 -31.34 -29.23
CA ALA A 87 -34.37 -30.06 -28.55
C ALA A 87 -34.96 -30.20 -27.14
N PHE A 88 -34.48 -29.41 -26.21
CA PHE A 88 -34.97 -29.41 -24.82
C PHE A 88 -36.26 -28.61 -24.71
N ILE A 89 -37.35 -29.28 -24.28
CA ILE A 89 -38.69 -28.69 -24.02
C ILE A 89 -38.85 -28.56 -22.49
N PRO A 90 -38.87 -27.33 -21.94
CA PRO A 90 -38.97 -27.11 -20.48
C PRO A 90 -40.36 -27.46 -19.95
N SER A 91 -40.40 -27.95 -18.69
CA SER A 91 -41.63 -28.23 -17.97
C SER A 91 -42.31 -26.96 -17.47
N LYS A 92 -43.59 -26.75 -17.80
CA LYS A 92 -44.35 -25.57 -17.35
C LYS A 92 -44.47 -25.41 -15.82
N ARG A 93 -44.42 -26.50 -15.06
CA ARG A 93 -44.55 -26.47 -13.58
C ARG A 93 -43.34 -25.89 -12.84
N ARG A 94 -42.18 -25.80 -13.47
CA ARG A 94 -40.91 -25.47 -12.80
C ARG A 94 -40.43 -24.02 -12.98
N THR A 95 -41.07 -23.27 -13.84
CA THR A 95 -40.67 -21.87 -14.07
C THR A 95 -40.71 -21.04 -12.76
N GLN A 96 -41.60 -21.38 -11.82
CA GLN A 96 -41.73 -20.68 -10.56
C GLN A 96 -40.64 -21.09 -9.51
N LEU A 97 -40.27 -22.37 -9.42
CA LEU A 97 -39.29 -22.84 -8.45
C LEU A 97 -37.85 -22.45 -8.81
N VAL A 98 -37.51 -22.49 -10.10
CA VAL A 98 -36.20 -22.08 -10.60
C VAL A 98 -35.97 -20.58 -10.49
N ILE A 99 -37.06 -19.78 -10.60
CA ILE A 99 -36.94 -18.32 -10.43
C ILE A 99 -36.67 -17.95 -8.98
N GLN A 100 -37.28 -18.61 -7.99
CA GLN A 100 -37.02 -18.35 -6.56
C GLN A 100 -35.61 -18.76 -6.16
N ASP A 101 -35.13 -19.92 -6.60
CA ASP A 101 -33.75 -20.35 -6.30
C ASP A 101 -32.69 -19.51 -7.02
N LYS A 102 -32.97 -19.01 -8.23
CA LYS A 102 -32.08 -18.12 -8.97
C LYS A 102 -32.05 -16.72 -8.40
N GLU A 103 -33.15 -16.19 -7.90
CA GLU A 103 -33.17 -14.88 -7.21
C GLU A 103 -32.43 -14.95 -5.89
N PHE A 104 -32.56 -16.02 -5.12
CA PHE A 104 -31.83 -16.20 -3.86
C PHE A 104 -30.31 -16.32 -4.08
N ILE A 105 -29.88 -17.03 -5.12
CA ILE A 105 -28.45 -17.17 -5.46
C ILE A 105 -27.88 -15.85 -6.04
N ARG A 106 -28.68 -15.03 -6.73
CA ARG A 106 -28.26 -13.77 -7.29
C ARG A 106 -28.03 -12.65 -6.28
N THR A 107 -28.58 -12.80 -5.05
CA THR A 107 -28.44 -11.79 -3.99
C THR A 107 -27.34 -12.10 -2.99
N ALA A 108 -26.75 -13.30 -3.02
CA ALA A 108 -25.62 -13.64 -2.15
C ALA A 108 -24.32 -13.05 -2.71
N THR A 109 -23.82 -12.01 -2.05
CA THR A 109 -22.53 -11.38 -2.37
C THR A 109 -21.52 -11.80 -1.31
N ALA A 110 -20.40 -12.40 -1.70
CA ALA A 110 -19.27 -12.66 -0.81
C ALA A 110 -18.33 -11.46 -0.83
N ILE A 111 -18.04 -10.90 0.34
CA ILE A 111 -17.13 -9.76 0.51
C ILE A 111 -15.90 -10.23 1.32
N ILE A 112 -14.72 -9.87 0.85
CA ILE A 112 -13.45 -10.11 1.54
C ILE A 112 -13.24 -8.99 2.56
N VAL A 113 -13.17 -9.33 3.84
CA VAL A 113 -13.07 -8.35 4.95
C VAL A 113 -11.68 -8.30 5.61
N GLY A 114 -10.87 -9.35 5.46
CA GLY A 114 -9.58 -9.49 6.16
C GLY A 114 -8.63 -8.29 6.01
N PRO A 115 -8.31 -7.85 4.79
CA PRO A 115 -7.43 -6.71 4.58
C PRO A 115 -7.93 -5.42 5.23
N SER A 116 -9.23 -5.15 5.12
CA SER A 116 -9.84 -3.93 5.67
C SER A 116 -9.78 -3.87 7.18
N LEU A 117 -9.99 -5.00 7.87
CA LEU A 117 -9.86 -5.07 9.34
C LEU A 117 -8.46 -4.66 9.81
N ILE A 118 -7.41 -5.13 9.12
CA ILE A 118 -6.02 -4.80 9.45
C ILE A 118 -5.74 -3.33 9.15
N LEU A 119 -6.13 -2.86 7.98
CA LEU A 119 -5.87 -1.49 7.52
C LEU A 119 -6.67 -0.47 8.32
N ASP A 120 -7.89 -0.78 8.75
CA ASP A 120 -8.68 0.05 9.66
C ASP A 120 -7.99 0.22 11.01
N GLU A 121 -7.47 -0.86 11.58
CA GLU A 121 -6.74 -0.80 12.85
C GLU A 121 -5.45 0.00 12.70
N LEU A 122 -4.65 -0.23 11.66
CA LEU A 122 -3.47 0.55 11.36
C LEU A 122 -3.80 2.04 11.16
N SER A 123 -4.83 2.33 10.37
CA SER A 123 -5.30 3.69 10.10
C SER A 123 -5.71 4.44 11.37
N LYS A 124 -6.32 3.74 12.33
CA LYS A 124 -6.65 4.29 13.66
C LYS A 124 -5.41 4.55 14.48
N ARG A 125 -4.48 3.58 14.57
CA ARG A 125 -3.23 3.71 15.34
C ARG A 125 -2.37 4.86 14.86
N ILE A 126 -2.11 4.96 13.56
CA ILE A 126 -1.36 6.06 12.99
C ILE A 126 -2.16 7.37 12.92
N GLY A 127 -3.49 7.30 13.11
CA GLY A 127 -4.41 8.44 13.16
C GLY A 127 -4.68 9.10 11.82
N ILE A 128 -4.35 8.44 10.68
CA ILE A 128 -4.51 9.00 9.34
C ILE A 128 -5.98 9.22 8.97
N ALA A 129 -6.88 8.33 9.41
CA ALA A 129 -8.32 8.45 9.16
C ALA A 129 -8.90 9.71 9.84
N LYS A 130 -8.49 9.99 11.09
CA LYS A 130 -8.90 11.19 11.83
C LYS A 130 -8.39 12.44 11.14
N LEU A 131 -7.15 12.40 10.68
CA LEU A 131 -6.50 13.51 10.01
C LEU A 131 -7.17 13.84 8.67
N LEU A 132 -7.43 12.84 7.84
CA LEU A 132 -8.17 13.01 6.58
C LEU A 132 -9.56 13.59 6.81
N LYS A 133 -10.27 13.11 7.83
CA LYS A 133 -11.57 13.67 8.21
C LYS A 133 -11.51 15.14 8.61
N ALA A 134 -10.43 15.56 9.27
CA ALA A 134 -10.25 16.95 9.71
C ALA A 134 -9.85 17.88 8.54
N THR A 135 -9.05 17.41 7.58
CA THR A 135 -8.45 18.23 6.53
C THR A 135 -9.17 18.13 5.17
N ILE A 136 -9.72 16.95 4.86
CA ILE A 136 -10.41 16.65 3.59
C ILE A 136 -11.70 15.86 3.89
N PRO A 137 -12.65 16.40 4.66
CA PRO A 137 -13.82 15.67 5.16
C PRO A 137 -14.69 15.07 4.05
N GLU A 138 -14.84 15.76 2.94
CA GLU A 138 -15.70 15.37 1.81
C GLU A 138 -15.24 14.06 1.15
N TYR A 139 -13.94 13.80 1.10
CA TYR A 139 -13.35 12.67 0.39
C TYR A 139 -12.54 11.73 1.28
N ALA A 140 -12.60 11.88 2.60
CA ALA A 140 -11.77 11.12 3.53
C ALA A 140 -11.91 9.60 3.36
N THR A 141 -13.15 9.09 3.23
CA THR A 141 -13.40 7.65 3.06
C THR A 141 -12.96 7.14 1.70
N GLN A 142 -13.13 7.94 0.65
CA GLN A 142 -12.71 7.59 -0.70
C GLN A 142 -11.17 7.56 -0.81
N ILE A 143 -10.49 8.53 -0.20
CA ILE A 143 -9.01 8.56 -0.16
C ILE A 143 -8.47 7.35 0.60
N LEU A 144 -9.07 7.01 1.76
CA LEU A 144 -8.71 5.80 2.50
C LEU A 144 -8.95 4.53 1.68
N THR A 145 -10.06 4.44 0.95
CA THR A 145 -10.34 3.29 0.09
C THR A 145 -9.29 3.14 -1.01
N MET A 146 -8.89 4.24 -1.66
CA MET A 146 -7.80 4.22 -2.65
C MET A 146 -6.48 3.79 -2.00
N ALA A 147 -6.17 4.27 -0.79
CA ALA A 147 -4.97 3.88 -0.05
C ALA A 147 -4.98 2.38 0.31
N TYR A 148 -6.12 1.84 0.75
CA TYR A 148 -6.28 0.42 1.04
C TYR A 148 -6.11 -0.45 -0.20
N TYR A 149 -6.73 -0.04 -1.32
CA TYR A 149 -6.54 -0.71 -2.60
C TYR A 149 -5.06 -0.76 -3.00
N LEU A 150 -4.35 0.38 -2.92
CA LEU A 150 -2.93 0.44 -3.27
C LEU A 150 -2.07 -0.42 -2.33
N ALA A 151 -2.38 -0.45 -1.04
CA ALA A 151 -1.66 -1.28 -0.06
C ALA A 151 -1.87 -2.79 -0.29
N CYS A 152 -3.07 -3.20 -0.74
CA CYS A 152 -3.41 -4.61 -0.94
C CYS A 152 -3.04 -5.14 -2.32
N GLN A 153 -3.26 -4.34 -3.37
CA GLN A 153 -3.18 -4.77 -4.76
C GLN A 153 -2.00 -4.15 -5.52
N GLY A 154 -1.59 -2.92 -5.18
CA GLY A 154 -0.48 -2.22 -5.82
C GLY A 154 -0.69 -1.87 -7.30
N GLY A 155 -1.90 -2.08 -7.83
CA GLY A 155 -2.22 -1.87 -9.24
C GLY A 155 -2.68 -0.44 -9.56
N PRO A 156 -2.96 -0.12 -10.83
CA PRO A 156 -3.46 1.19 -11.24
C PRO A 156 -4.84 1.46 -10.63
N LEU A 157 -5.08 2.70 -10.19
CA LEU A 157 -6.33 3.12 -9.55
C LEU A 157 -7.59 2.89 -10.40
N SER A 158 -7.46 2.74 -11.71
CA SER A 158 -8.57 2.36 -12.61
C SER A 158 -9.20 1.00 -12.27
N GLN A 159 -8.46 0.11 -11.58
CA GLN A 159 -8.95 -1.20 -11.14
C GLN A 159 -9.58 -1.17 -9.73
N CYS A 160 -9.54 -0.05 -9.04
CA CYS A 160 -10.07 0.11 -7.68
C CYS A 160 -11.57 -0.24 -7.61
N GLU A 161 -12.36 0.08 -8.64
CA GLU A 161 -13.78 -0.27 -8.70
C GLU A 161 -14.03 -1.78 -8.60
N ALA A 162 -13.27 -2.58 -9.34
CA ALA A 162 -13.39 -4.04 -9.31
C ALA A 162 -13.03 -4.59 -7.92
N TRP A 163 -12.00 -4.04 -7.31
CA TRP A 163 -11.58 -4.40 -5.96
C TRP A 163 -12.65 -4.05 -4.91
N THR A 164 -13.22 -2.85 -4.95
CA THR A 164 -14.27 -2.42 -4.00
C THR A 164 -15.58 -3.20 -4.12
N LYS A 165 -15.83 -3.88 -5.25
CA LYS A 165 -16.99 -4.77 -5.41
C LYS A 165 -16.83 -6.11 -4.67
N THR A 166 -15.61 -6.49 -4.37
CA THR A 166 -15.28 -7.80 -3.76
C THR A 166 -14.68 -7.69 -2.37
N HIS A 167 -14.27 -6.48 -1.95
CA HIS A 167 -13.64 -6.23 -0.65
C HIS A 167 -14.43 -5.20 0.13
N GLU A 168 -14.48 -5.39 1.45
CA GLU A 168 -14.94 -4.34 2.34
C GLU A 168 -13.98 -3.15 2.26
N SER A 169 -14.52 -1.94 2.26
CA SER A 169 -13.73 -0.72 2.16
C SER A 169 -14.38 0.46 2.86
N PRO A 170 -13.63 1.49 3.26
CA PRO A 170 -14.15 2.68 3.92
C PRO A 170 -15.25 3.42 3.14
N SER A 171 -15.21 3.35 1.80
CA SER A 171 -16.26 3.92 0.93
C SER A 171 -17.36 2.89 0.70
N ILE A 172 -18.60 3.28 1.02
CA ILE A 172 -19.78 2.43 0.80
C ILE A 172 -20.07 2.23 -0.70
N LYS A 173 -19.73 3.24 -1.53
CA LYS A 173 -19.95 3.18 -2.97
C LYS A 173 -18.69 2.78 -3.71
N PRO A 174 -18.76 1.90 -4.70
CA PRO A 174 -17.63 1.57 -5.57
C PRO A 174 -17.03 2.83 -6.22
N LEU A 175 -15.71 2.87 -6.32
CA LEU A 175 -14.98 4.00 -6.88
C LEU A 175 -14.63 3.72 -8.34
N THR A 176 -15.42 4.24 -9.26
CA THR A 176 -15.11 4.19 -10.69
C THR A 176 -13.87 5.04 -11.02
N SER A 177 -13.17 4.70 -12.09
CA SER A 177 -11.99 5.45 -12.57
C SER A 177 -12.31 6.94 -12.79
N GLN A 178 -13.48 7.25 -13.36
CA GLN A 178 -13.95 8.63 -13.54
C GLN A 178 -14.12 9.33 -12.19
N ARG A 179 -14.80 8.68 -11.24
CA ARG A 179 -15.01 9.28 -9.90
C ARG A 179 -13.72 9.51 -9.15
N ILE A 180 -12.75 8.60 -9.27
CA ILE A 180 -11.41 8.80 -8.71
C ILE A 180 -10.74 10.04 -9.32
N SER A 181 -10.79 10.22 -10.64
CA SER A 181 -10.21 11.39 -11.31
C SER A 181 -10.88 12.70 -10.86
N GLU A 182 -12.20 12.71 -10.72
CA GLU A 182 -12.96 13.84 -10.21
C GLU A 182 -12.52 14.21 -8.77
N ILE A 183 -12.46 13.21 -7.88
CA ILE A 183 -12.04 13.39 -6.48
C ILE A 183 -10.62 13.96 -6.42
N LEU A 184 -9.67 13.34 -7.12
CA LEU A 184 -8.27 13.77 -7.10
C LEU A 184 -8.09 15.17 -7.69
N GLY A 185 -8.87 15.53 -8.71
CA GLY A 185 -8.89 16.87 -9.32
C GLY A 185 -9.53 17.94 -8.44
N SER A 186 -10.50 17.57 -7.59
CA SER A 186 -11.23 18.51 -6.73
C SER A 186 -10.51 18.84 -5.42
N ILE A 187 -9.53 18.01 -4.98
CA ILE A 187 -8.76 18.28 -3.77
C ILE A 187 -7.88 19.52 -3.98
N SER A 188 -8.20 20.62 -3.28
CA SER A 188 -7.47 21.86 -3.40
C SER A 188 -6.01 21.75 -2.89
N THR A 189 -5.13 22.62 -3.41
CA THR A 189 -3.76 22.72 -2.90
C THR A 189 -3.72 23.06 -1.42
N GLY A 190 -4.62 23.93 -0.95
CA GLY A 190 -4.72 24.27 0.46
C GLY A 190 -5.08 23.08 1.34
N ALA A 191 -6.03 22.23 0.92
CA ALA A 191 -6.39 21.04 1.66
C ALA A 191 -5.22 20.02 1.73
N LYS A 192 -4.47 19.86 0.64
CA LYS A 192 -3.25 19.02 0.63
C LYS A 192 -2.19 19.56 1.58
N GLN A 193 -1.97 20.87 1.59
CA GLN A 193 -1.00 21.51 2.48
C GLN A 193 -1.44 21.39 3.95
N ALA A 194 -2.71 21.60 4.26
CA ALA A 194 -3.24 21.42 5.60
C ALA A 194 -3.09 19.97 6.09
N PHE A 195 -3.34 18.99 5.23
CA PHE A 195 -3.11 17.58 5.55
C PHE A 195 -1.63 17.31 5.84
N LEU A 196 -0.72 17.74 4.96
CA LEU A 196 0.71 17.51 5.12
C LEU A 196 1.26 18.21 6.37
N ALA A 197 0.85 19.47 6.63
CA ALA A 197 1.27 20.19 7.82
C ALA A 197 0.83 19.48 9.10
N SER A 198 -0.44 19.08 9.19
CA SER A 198 -0.97 18.36 10.35
C SER A 198 -0.38 16.94 10.47
N TRP A 199 -0.02 16.30 9.38
CA TRP A 199 0.68 15.03 9.39
C TRP A 199 2.10 15.18 9.93
N MET A 200 2.83 16.19 9.45
CA MET A 200 4.18 16.51 9.91
C MET A 200 4.20 16.83 11.40
N ASP A 201 3.28 17.67 11.87
CA ASP A 201 3.14 18.00 13.29
C ASP A 201 2.95 16.74 14.17
N LYS A 202 2.24 15.76 13.65
CA LYS A 202 2.00 14.50 14.34
C LYS A 202 3.22 13.57 14.37
N VAL A 203 4.01 13.51 13.30
CA VAL A 203 5.09 12.49 13.12
C VAL A 203 6.49 13.06 13.29
N LEU A 204 6.65 14.38 13.25
CA LEU A 204 7.89 15.08 13.55
C LEU A 204 8.08 15.15 15.07
N GLU A 205 8.50 14.07 15.67
CA GLU A 205 9.12 14.05 16.99
C GLU A 205 10.64 14.06 16.78
N ASP A 206 11.45 14.38 17.80
CA ASP A 206 12.93 14.41 17.76
C ASP A 206 13.53 13.19 17.04
N ASP A 207 13.47 13.19 15.72
CA ASP A 207 13.83 12.08 14.86
C ASP A 207 14.86 12.51 13.82
N TYR A 208 15.66 11.54 13.38
CA TYR A 208 16.51 11.71 12.21
C TYR A 208 15.68 11.57 10.94
N LEU A 209 15.78 12.56 10.06
CA LEU A 209 14.99 12.63 8.84
C LEU A 209 15.86 12.25 7.64
N CYS A 210 15.68 11.05 7.13
CA CYS A 210 16.36 10.59 5.93
C CYS A 210 15.67 11.20 4.71
N TYR A 211 16.43 11.92 3.88
CA TYR A 211 15.95 12.50 2.64
C TYR A 211 16.54 11.76 1.46
N ASP A 212 15.67 11.26 0.60
CA ASP A 212 16.06 10.56 -0.63
C ASP A 212 15.14 10.92 -1.79
N ILE A 213 15.63 10.68 -3.01
CA ILE A 213 14.91 10.96 -4.25
C ILE A 213 14.89 9.70 -5.09
N THR A 214 13.71 9.38 -5.62
CA THR A 214 13.54 8.35 -6.64
C THR A 214 12.99 8.96 -7.93
N SER A 215 13.40 8.39 -9.06
CA SER A 215 12.89 8.76 -10.38
C SER A 215 11.74 7.83 -10.75
N ILE A 216 10.65 8.38 -11.26
CA ILE A 216 9.49 7.62 -11.72
C ILE A 216 9.32 7.89 -13.21
N SER A 217 9.64 6.91 -14.03
CA SER A 217 9.49 6.96 -15.49
C SER A 217 8.01 6.92 -15.89
N SER A 218 7.64 7.67 -16.93
CA SER A 218 6.26 7.73 -17.37
C SER A 218 6.14 8.02 -18.86
N TYR A 219 5.18 7.40 -19.51
CA TYR A 219 4.76 7.70 -20.90
C TYR A 219 3.77 8.86 -21.00
N SER A 220 3.45 9.55 -19.90
CA SER A 220 2.47 10.64 -19.91
C SER A 220 3.00 11.85 -20.69
N ALA A 221 2.28 12.27 -21.71
CA ALA A 221 2.62 13.45 -22.52
C ALA A 221 2.10 14.78 -21.92
N PHE A 222 1.13 14.73 -21.00
CA PHE A 222 0.40 15.91 -20.51
C PHE A 222 0.76 16.32 -19.07
N ASN A 223 1.70 15.63 -18.43
CA ASN A 223 2.11 15.98 -17.08
C ASN A 223 3.33 16.90 -17.12
N GLU A 224 3.21 18.10 -16.55
CA GLU A 224 4.27 19.12 -16.53
C GLU A 224 5.55 18.71 -15.80
N TYR A 225 5.44 17.75 -14.86
CA TYR A 225 6.59 17.22 -14.13
C TYR A 225 7.37 16.14 -14.90
N ILE A 226 6.76 15.55 -15.92
CA ILE A 226 7.41 14.51 -16.74
C ILE A 226 8.35 15.18 -17.75
N ARG A 227 9.65 15.03 -17.50
CA ARG A 227 10.73 15.61 -18.31
C ARG A 227 11.89 14.62 -18.39
N TYR A 228 12.65 14.69 -19.48
CA TYR A 228 13.90 13.97 -19.59
C TYR A 228 14.92 14.53 -18.60
N GLY A 229 15.60 13.64 -17.88
CA GLY A 229 16.60 13.97 -16.89
C GLY A 229 17.52 12.80 -16.60
N HIS A 230 18.35 12.91 -15.57
CA HIS A 230 19.18 11.80 -15.14
C HIS A 230 18.29 10.73 -14.48
N ASN A 231 18.18 9.57 -15.16
CA ASN A 231 17.43 8.43 -14.67
C ASN A 231 18.40 7.44 -14.01
N ARG A 232 18.17 7.12 -12.73
CA ARG A 232 19.00 6.17 -11.96
C ARG A 232 18.89 4.74 -12.48
N ASP A 233 17.75 4.38 -13.10
CA ASP A 233 17.48 3.04 -13.64
C ASP A 233 17.99 2.89 -15.09
N ASN A 234 18.68 3.91 -15.63
CA ASN A 234 19.16 3.98 -17.03
C ASN A 234 18.06 3.78 -18.09
N GLU A 235 16.81 4.09 -17.75
CA GLU A 235 15.73 4.11 -18.71
C GLU A 235 15.77 5.37 -19.57
N THR A 236 15.42 5.25 -20.84
CA THR A 236 15.39 6.37 -21.81
C THR A 236 14.07 7.12 -21.81
N LEU A 237 13.23 6.92 -20.79
CA LEU A 237 11.93 7.54 -20.66
C LEU A 237 12.00 8.88 -19.93
N PRO A 238 11.09 9.81 -20.24
CA PRO A 238 10.92 10.99 -19.41
C PRO A 238 10.37 10.59 -18.04
N GLN A 239 10.73 11.35 -17.01
CA GLN A 239 10.47 11.01 -15.62
C GLN A 239 10.05 12.23 -14.80
N LEU A 240 9.45 11.96 -13.65
CA LEU A 240 9.37 12.91 -12.54
C LEU A 240 10.28 12.41 -11.40
N ASN A 241 10.78 13.33 -10.60
CA ASN A 241 11.51 12.99 -9.39
C ASN A 241 10.58 13.15 -8.19
N LEU A 242 10.50 12.09 -7.38
CA LEU A 242 9.77 12.07 -6.11
C LEU A 242 10.80 12.11 -4.98
N ALA A 243 10.87 13.23 -4.30
CA ALA A 243 11.67 13.39 -3.09
C ALA A 243 10.83 13.02 -1.87
N LEU A 244 11.37 12.18 -1.00
CA LEU A 244 10.73 11.68 0.20
C LEU A 244 11.57 12.03 1.43
N LEU A 245 10.92 12.56 2.45
CA LEU A 245 11.49 12.73 3.77
C LEU A 245 10.89 11.65 4.69
N PHE A 246 11.74 10.84 5.29
CA PHE A 246 11.36 9.66 6.06
C PHE A 246 11.94 9.73 7.46
N GLY A 247 11.12 9.51 8.49
CA GLY A 247 11.56 9.46 9.87
C GLY A 247 12.24 8.12 10.19
N GLN A 248 13.47 8.16 10.65
CA GLN A 248 14.24 6.95 10.99
C GLN A 248 13.65 6.22 12.20
N LYS A 249 13.21 6.96 13.21
CA LYS A 249 12.65 6.43 14.45
C LYS A 249 11.19 6.03 14.29
N SER A 250 10.39 6.92 13.72
CA SER A 250 8.96 6.69 13.47
C SER A 250 8.69 5.62 12.41
N LYS A 251 9.65 5.38 11.49
CA LYS A 251 9.49 4.52 10.32
C LYS A 251 8.34 4.93 9.40
N LEU A 252 8.01 6.23 9.40
CA LEU A 252 6.92 6.80 8.61
C LEU A 252 7.43 7.84 7.60
N PRO A 253 6.81 7.94 6.41
CA PRO A 253 7.06 9.06 5.52
C PRO A 253 6.50 10.34 6.17
N VAL A 254 7.36 11.35 6.29
CA VAL A 254 7.04 12.63 6.94
C VAL A 254 6.52 13.64 5.94
N TYR A 255 7.21 13.73 4.80
CA TYR A 255 6.89 14.70 3.75
C TYR A 255 7.32 14.18 2.39
N TYR A 256 6.66 14.64 1.34
CA TYR A 256 7.08 14.36 -0.03
C TYR A 256 7.01 15.61 -0.89
N HIS A 257 7.87 15.67 -1.90
CA HIS A 257 7.87 16.73 -2.89
C HIS A 257 8.08 16.14 -4.30
N ARG A 258 7.34 16.64 -5.26
CA ARG A 258 7.50 16.27 -6.68
C ARG A 258 8.23 17.37 -7.41
N THR A 259 9.23 16.98 -8.18
CA THR A 259 9.96 17.91 -9.05
C THR A 259 10.05 17.37 -10.48
N PRO A 260 10.15 18.26 -11.47
CA PRO A 260 10.44 17.82 -12.82
C PRO A 260 11.71 16.98 -12.90
N GLY A 261 11.73 15.98 -13.78
CA GLY A 261 12.89 15.10 -13.97
C GLY A 261 14.20 15.80 -14.33
N THR A 262 14.13 17.04 -14.80
CA THR A 262 15.31 17.90 -15.09
C THR A 262 15.96 18.47 -13.84
N ILE A 263 15.29 18.47 -12.69
CA ILE A 263 15.83 19.05 -11.45
C ILE A 263 16.85 18.09 -10.84
N THR A 264 18.04 18.62 -10.56
CA THR A 264 19.13 17.85 -9.92
C THR A 264 18.87 17.64 -8.43
N ASP A 265 19.45 16.57 -7.85
CA ASP A 265 19.33 16.24 -6.43
C ASP A 265 19.75 17.43 -5.54
N VAL A 266 20.82 18.11 -5.89
CA VAL A 266 21.32 19.30 -5.17
C VAL A 266 20.25 20.40 -5.06
N GLN A 267 19.50 20.67 -6.14
CA GLN A 267 18.47 21.72 -6.15
C GLN A 267 17.22 21.32 -5.35
N THR A 268 16.97 20.03 -5.18
CA THR A 268 15.80 19.57 -4.45
C THR A 268 15.90 19.85 -2.96
N VAL A 269 17.11 19.80 -2.38
CA VAL A 269 17.34 20.17 -0.97
C VAL A 269 16.98 21.63 -0.75
N HIS A 270 17.43 22.53 -1.61
CA HIS A 270 17.08 23.95 -1.54
C HIS A 270 15.55 24.16 -1.56
N ASN A 271 14.84 23.47 -2.45
CA ASN A 271 13.38 23.54 -2.53
C ASN A 271 12.68 23.01 -1.26
N LEU A 272 13.21 21.94 -0.67
CA LEU A 272 12.72 21.39 0.59
C LEU A 272 12.88 22.42 1.71
N LEU A 273 14.10 22.95 1.88
CA LEU A 273 14.43 23.92 2.92
C LEU A 273 13.63 25.22 2.78
N ALA A 274 13.42 25.69 1.55
CA ALA A 274 12.56 26.84 1.27
C ALA A 274 11.09 26.58 1.65
N THR A 275 10.61 25.36 1.45
CA THR A 275 9.26 24.97 1.86
C THR A 275 9.13 24.93 3.37
N PHE A 276 10.10 24.34 4.06
CA PHE A 276 10.09 24.26 5.53
C PHE A 276 10.27 25.62 6.20
N LYS A 277 11.00 26.53 5.57
CA LYS A 277 11.07 27.92 5.99
C LYS A 277 9.69 28.60 5.94
N LYS A 278 8.91 28.35 4.89
CA LYS A 278 7.52 28.88 4.77
C LYS A 278 6.58 28.30 5.80
N LEU A 279 6.80 27.05 6.20
CA LEU A 279 6.00 26.34 7.21
C LEU A 279 6.49 26.57 8.66
N ASP A 280 7.52 27.39 8.84
CA ASP A 280 8.20 27.69 10.13
C ASP A 280 8.72 26.44 10.87
N ILE A 281 9.10 25.42 10.10
CA ILE A 281 9.66 24.18 10.64
C ILE A 281 11.16 24.34 10.81
N LYS A 282 11.68 24.10 12.03
CA LYS A 282 13.07 24.34 12.44
C LYS A 282 13.57 23.19 13.30
N ASN A 283 14.89 23.22 13.57
CA ASN A 283 15.58 22.30 14.49
C ASN A 283 15.45 20.82 14.07
N LEU A 284 15.50 20.57 12.79
CA LEU A 284 15.47 19.21 12.25
C LEU A 284 16.87 18.62 12.16
N HIS A 285 16.96 17.30 12.20
CA HIS A 285 18.19 16.56 11.95
C HIS A 285 18.08 15.76 10.65
N TYR A 286 18.72 16.27 9.60
CA TYR A 286 18.71 15.62 8.28
C TYR A 286 19.81 14.59 8.14
N VAL A 287 19.51 13.49 7.46
CA VAL A 287 20.48 12.51 6.96
C VAL A 287 20.40 12.53 5.44
N LEU A 288 21.48 12.90 4.79
CA LEU A 288 21.55 13.18 3.35
C LEU A 288 22.66 12.35 2.69
N ASP A 289 22.38 11.79 1.53
CA ASP A 289 23.38 11.10 0.71
C ASP A 289 24.32 12.11 0.01
N LYS A 290 25.46 11.60 -0.47
CA LYS A 290 26.50 12.37 -1.19
C LYS A 290 26.00 13.12 -2.44
N GLY A 291 24.91 12.65 -3.06
CA GLY A 291 24.29 13.31 -4.20
C GLY A 291 23.71 14.69 -3.87
N PHE A 292 23.46 14.96 -2.60
CA PHE A 292 22.95 16.24 -2.11
C PHE A 292 24.05 17.23 -1.71
N TYR A 293 25.32 16.81 -1.74
CA TYR A 293 26.41 17.65 -1.31
C TYR A 293 26.63 18.82 -2.28
N SER A 294 26.58 20.02 -1.76
CA SER A 294 27.11 21.23 -2.36
C SER A 294 27.44 22.24 -1.29
N LYS A 295 28.43 23.11 -1.54
CA LYS A 295 28.75 24.19 -0.60
C LYS A 295 27.50 24.99 -0.23
N LYS A 296 26.69 25.34 -1.24
CA LYS A 296 25.44 26.10 -1.08
C LYS A 296 24.43 25.41 -0.15
N ASN A 297 24.24 24.09 -0.28
CA ASN A 297 23.30 23.37 0.57
C ASN A 297 23.81 23.30 2.01
N VAL A 298 25.13 23.14 2.23
CA VAL A 298 25.74 23.17 3.56
C VAL A 298 25.58 24.55 4.19
N ASP A 299 25.88 25.62 3.43
CA ASP A 299 25.71 27.02 3.89
C ASP A 299 24.25 27.26 4.33
N GLU A 300 23.27 26.84 3.53
CA GLU A 300 21.84 27.02 3.83
C GLU A 300 21.40 26.25 5.07
N LEU A 301 21.88 25.01 5.26
CA LEU A 301 21.60 24.21 6.47
C LEU A 301 22.20 24.87 7.71
N LEU A 302 23.42 25.39 7.62
CA LEU A 302 24.09 26.09 8.72
C LEU A 302 23.40 27.43 9.08
N GLU A 303 22.99 28.22 8.06
CA GLU A 303 22.24 29.46 8.27
C GLU A 303 20.91 29.20 8.98
N ARG A 304 20.24 28.08 8.68
CA ARG A 304 18.99 27.67 9.33
C ARG A 304 19.19 27.13 10.73
N LYS A 305 20.45 26.82 11.12
CA LYS A 305 20.80 26.14 12.38
C LYS A 305 20.15 24.75 12.51
N ASP A 306 19.89 24.11 11.38
CA ASP A 306 19.45 22.72 11.36
C ASP A 306 20.65 21.78 11.60
N HIS A 307 20.40 20.65 12.25
CA HIS A 307 21.39 19.59 12.36
C HIS A 307 21.38 18.72 11.12
N PHE A 308 22.53 18.24 10.69
CA PHE A 308 22.59 17.35 9.54
C PHE A 308 23.79 16.41 9.57
N THR A 309 23.61 15.26 8.96
CA THR A 309 24.64 14.30 8.58
C THR A 309 24.60 14.17 7.07
N LEU A 310 25.69 14.51 6.40
CA LEU A 310 25.79 14.55 4.95
C LEU A 310 27.05 13.82 4.49
N SER A 311 26.88 12.82 3.62
CA SER A 311 28.00 12.16 2.97
C SER A 311 28.67 13.11 1.98
N VAL A 312 30.00 13.18 2.02
CA VAL A 312 30.77 14.03 1.11
C VAL A 312 31.44 13.19 0.03
N PRO A 313 31.37 13.60 -1.26
CA PRO A 313 32.03 12.88 -2.34
C PRO A 313 33.58 12.85 -2.15
N LEU A 314 34.18 11.68 -2.31
CA LEU A 314 35.62 11.46 -2.10
C LEU A 314 36.53 12.26 -3.03
N HIS A 315 36.02 12.80 -4.13
CA HIS A 315 36.80 13.62 -5.07
C HIS A 315 37.05 15.06 -4.58
N ASN A 316 36.43 15.46 -3.46
CA ASN A 316 36.72 16.78 -2.87
C ASN A 316 38.11 16.82 -2.30
N LEU A 317 38.89 17.84 -2.67
CA LEU A 317 40.29 17.97 -2.30
C LEU A 317 40.52 17.96 -0.79
N TRP A 318 39.68 18.67 -0.03
CA TRP A 318 39.80 18.70 1.43
C TRP A 318 39.54 17.33 2.09
N ILE A 319 38.64 16.51 1.52
CA ILE A 319 38.45 15.12 1.97
C ILE A 319 39.66 14.26 1.65
N GLN A 320 40.25 14.43 0.45
CA GLN A 320 41.46 13.70 0.08
C GLN A 320 42.65 14.06 1.00
N HIS A 321 42.82 15.33 1.35
CA HIS A 321 43.80 15.76 2.33
C HIS A 321 43.57 15.10 3.69
N ALA A 322 42.35 15.15 4.22
CA ALA A 322 42.02 14.54 5.50
C ALA A 322 42.25 13.00 5.51
N ILE A 323 41.93 12.31 4.41
CA ILE A 323 42.22 10.88 4.29
C ILE A 323 43.72 10.62 4.27
N ASN A 324 44.48 11.38 3.50
CA ASN A 324 45.94 11.21 3.43
C ASN A 324 46.63 11.43 4.75
N GLU A 325 46.18 12.38 5.57
CA GLU A 325 46.75 12.65 6.90
C GLU A 325 46.65 11.46 7.87
N ILE A 326 45.59 10.65 7.76
CA ILE A 326 45.31 9.54 8.65
C ILE A 326 45.58 8.17 8.03
N TYR A 327 45.89 8.11 6.72
CA TYR A 327 45.96 6.87 5.95
C TYR A 327 46.82 5.79 6.62
N ASP A 328 48.01 6.14 7.07
CA ASP A 328 48.99 5.21 7.69
C ASP A 328 48.64 4.87 9.15
N THR A 329 47.71 5.59 9.77
CA THR A 329 47.41 5.46 11.22
C THR A 329 45.99 5.01 11.50
N ILE A 330 45.10 5.01 10.49
CA ILE A 330 43.68 4.71 10.69
C ILE A 330 43.41 3.32 11.30
N GLN A 331 44.26 2.33 11.04
CA GLN A 331 44.12 0.98 11.58
C GLN A 331 44.62 0.82 13.03
N ARG A 332 45.05 1.91 13.69
CA ARG A 332 45.44 1.84 15.10
C ARG A 332 44.26 1.53 16.02
N PRO A 333 44.49 0.88 17.16
CA PRO A 333 43.43 0.49 18.11
C PRO A 333 42.51 1.62 18.56
N GLU A 334 42.99 2.86 18.61
CA GLU A 334 42.23 4.05 18.99
C GLU A 334 41.08 4.38 18.04
N HIS A 335 41.21 3.99 16.77
CA HIS A 335 40.21 4.18 15.76
C HIS A 335 39.22 3.01 15.60
N TYR A 336 39.49 1.90 16.29
CA TYR A 336 38.67 0.70 16.24
C TYR A 336 37.28 0.94 16.85
N ARG A 337 36.25 0.55 16.14
CA ARG A 337 34.85 0.52 16.61
C ARG A 337 34.16 -0.74 16.10
N MET A 338 33.33 -1.32 16.96
CA MET A 338 32.44 -2.41 16.59
C MET A 338 31.04 -1.80 16.43
N ILE A 339 30.49 -1.87 15.24
CA ILE A 339 29.13 -1.36 14.90
C ILE A 339 28.40 -2.46 14.14
N ASP A 340 27.27 -2.91 14.64
CA ASP A 340 26.43 -3.96 14.04
C ASP A 340 27.22 -5.25 13.67
N ASP A 341 28.09 -5.70 14.60
CA ASP A 341 28.98 -6.84 14.44
C ASP A 341 30.06 -6.69 13.35
N GLU A 342 30.22 -5.50 12.77
CA GLU A 342 31.27 -5.18 11.82
C GLU A 342 32.38 -4.35 12.48
N VAL A 343 33.62 -4.63 12.07
CA VAL A 343 34.81 -3.88 12.51
C VAL A 343 34.99 -2.68 11.59
N LEU A 344 34.87 -1.48 12.18
CA LEU A 344 35.08 -0.23 11.47
C LEU A 344 36.23 0.55 12.13
N TYR A 345 37.00 1.28 11.31
CA TYR A 345 37.98 2.23 11.77
C TYR A 345 37.45 3.64 11.56
N VAL A 346 37.29 4.40 12.65
CA VAL A 346 36.65 5.71 12.64
C VAL A 346 37.59 6.77 13.15
N HIS A 347 37.80 7.81 12.35
CA HIS A 347 38.51 9.02 12.75
C HIS A 347 37.55 10.21 12.69
N SER A 348 37.66 11.12 13.66
CA SER A 348 36.83 12.34 13.72
C SER A 348 37.75 13.56 13.83
N GLN A 349 37.49 14.55 12.98
CA GLN A 349 38.24 15.79 12.94
C GLN A 349 37.26 16.98 12.83
N LEU A 350 37.61 18.07 13.52
CA LEU A 350 36.86 19.32 13.44
C LEU A 350 37.33 20.15 12.23
N TYR A 351 36.41 20.68 11.48
CA TYR A 351 36.65 21.60 10.38
C TYR A 351 35.90 22.89 10.60
N SER A 352 36.55 24.02 10.31
CA SER A 352 35.87 25.31 10.17
C SER A 352 35.28 25.42 8.77
N TRP A 353 33.98 25.63 8.69
CA TRP A 353 33.31 25.79 7.41
C TRP A 353 33.35 27.25 6.97
N GLY A 354 33.87 27.50 5.77
CA GLY A 354 33.91 28.84 5.17
C GLY A 354 35.30 29.46 5.07
N GLU A 355 36.37 28.76 5.54
CA GLU A 355 37.77 29.16 5.33
C GLU A 355 38.40 28.54 4.08
#